data_720809a750cb11c0d940811da24ec462
#
_entry.id   720809a750cb11c0d940811da24ec462
#
_cell.length_a   1.000
_cell.length_b   1.000
_cell.length_c   1.000
_cell.angle_alpha   90.00
_cell.angle_beta   90.00
_cell.angle_gamma   90.00
#
_symmetry.space_group_name_H-M   'P 1'
#
loop_
_entity.id
_entity.type
_entity.pdbx_description
1 polymer ?
#
loop_
_entity_poly.entity_id
_entity_poly.type
_entity_poly.pdbx_seq_one_letter_code
_entity_poly.pdbx_strand_id
1 'polypeptide(L)'
;MAKILIVDDSRTSRRMLRNILVENGHEVIGEAENGQIGFEKYIELKPDIVTLDITMPVLDGLGALEKIIAYDENAHAVMVTAAGQKYKMVDAIKLGANEFVQKPFEPDQILSVIGNITKK
;
A
#
# COMPACT_ATOMS: atom_id res chain seq x y z
N MET A 1 -11.25 2.00 -12.16
CA MET A 1 -10.92 0.72 -11.50
C MET A 1 -9.42 0.50 -11.52
N ALA A 2 -8.85 0.08 -10.40
CA ALA A 2 -7.41 -0.16 -10.28
C ALA A 2 -7.14 -1.59 -9.84
N LYS A 3 -5.99 -2.13 -10.25
CA LYS A 3 -5.48 -3.43 -9.78
C LYS A 3 -4.54 -3.16 -8.62
N ILE A 4 -4.88 -3.69 -7.46
CA ILE A 4 -4.23 -3.32 -6.20
C ILE A 4 -3.61 -4.52 -5.52
N LEU A 5 -2.36 -4.36 -5.06
CA LEU A 5 -1.66 -5.32 -4.21
C LEU A 5 -1.69 -4.78 -2.78
N ILE A 6 -2.15 -5.59 -1.83
CA ILE A 6 -2.23 -5.21 -0.42
C ILE A 6 -1.10 -5.88 0.35
N VAL A 7 -0.26 -5.09 1.01
CA VAL A 7 0.86 -5.58 1.82
C VAL A 7 0.68 -5.13 3.26
N ASP A 8 0.36 -6.05 4.15
CA ASP A 8 0.07 -5.78 5.56
C ASP A 8 0.20 -7.09 6.33
N ASP A 9 0.87 -7.10 7.47
CA ASP A 9 1.05 -8.32 8.27
C ASP A 9 -0.22 -8.73 9.01
N SER A 10 -1.22 -7.86 9.12
CA SER A 10 -2.49 -8.17 9.78
C SER A 10 -3.50 -8.73 8.79
N ARG A 11 -3.87 -9.99 9.00
CA ARG A 11 -4.89 -10.65 8.19
C ARG A 11 -6.22 -9.89 8.23
N THR A 12 -6.59 -9.41 9.41
CA THR A 12 -7.83 -8.65 9.60
C THR A 12 -7.80 -7.35 8.80
N SER A 13 -6.68 -6.63 8.85
CA SER A 13 -6.53 -5.39 8.09
C SER A 13 -6.58 -5.64 6.59
N ARG A 14 -5.92 -6.70 6.10
CA ARG A 14 -5.97 -7.06 4.68
C ARG A 14 -7.40 -7.35 4.24
N ARG A 15 -8.16 -8.11 5.05
CA ARG A 15 -9.55 -8.45 4.72
C ARG A 15 -10.43 -7.21 4.67
N MET A 16 -10.27 -6.34 5.66
CA MET A 16 -11.06 -5.10 5.74
C MET A 16 -10.80 -4.22 4.51
N LEU A 17 -9.53 -4.03 4.18
CA LEU A 17 -9.15 -3.21 3.03
C LEU A 17 -9.62 -3.83 1.73
N ARG A 18 -9.46 -5.14 1.59
CA ARG A 18 -9.94 -5.87 0.41
C ARG A 18 -11.44 -5.66 0.20
N ASN A 19 -12.23 -5.79 1.27
CA ASN A 19 -13.67 -5.61 1.16
C ASN A 19 -14.04 -4.21 0.69
N ILE A 20 -13.41 -3.19 1.25
CA ILE A 20 -13.64 -1.80 0.85
C ILE A 20 -13.33 -1.61 -0.64
N LEU A 21 -12.20 -2.11 -1.09
CA LEU A 21 -11.76 -1.91 -2.47
C LEU A 21 -12.64 -2.66 -3.46
N VAL A 22 -12.94 -3.92 -3.17
CA VAL A 22 -13.76 -4.76 -4.07
C VAL A 22 -15.18 -4.21 -4.17
N GLU A 23 -15.76 -3.79 -3.05
CA GLU A 23 -17.11 -3.21 -3.04
C GLU A 23 -17.21 -1.93 -3.85
N ASN A 24 -16.10 -1.27 -4.09
CA ASN A 24 -16.06 -0.01 -4.82
C ASN A 24 -15.43 -0.13 -6.22
N GLY A 25 -15.43 -1.34 -6.77
CA GLY A 25 -15.08 -1.57 -8.16
C GLY A 25 -13.61 -1.76 -8.46
N HIS A 26 -12.76 -1.84 -7.44
CA HIS A 26 -11.33 -2.13 -7.63
C HIS A 26 -11.07 -3.63 -7.57
N GLU A 27 -9.97 -4.05 -8.16
CA GLU A 27 -9.58 -5.45 -8.15
C GLU A 27 -8.36 -5.64 -7.24
N VAL A 28 -8.45 -6.54 -6.26
CA VAL A 28 -7.32 -6.89 -5.41
C VAL A 28 -6.66 -8.12 -6.04
N ILE A 29 -5.51 -7.91 -6.66
CA ILE A 29 -4.84 -8.96 -7.42
C ILE A 29 -3.87 -9.79 -6.60
N GLY A 30 -3.59 -9.38 -5.37
CA GLY A 30 -2.75 -10.14 -4.46
C GLY A 30 -2.68 -9.53 -3.08
N GLU A 31 -2.17 -10.33 -2.15
CA GLU A 31 -1.94 -9.91 -0.77
C GLU A 31 -0.60 -10.47 -0.32
N ALA A 32 0.08 -9.73 0.56
CA ALA A 32 1.35 -10.15 1.13
C ALA A 32 1.38 -9.81 2.61
N GLU A 33 2.05 -10.64 3.40
CA GLU A 33 2.11 -10.49 4.86
C GLU A 33 3.37 -9.82 5.37
N ASN A 34 4.32 -9.51 4.49
CA ASN A 34 5.52 -8.75 4.84
C ASN A 34 6.06 -8.03 3.61
N GLY A 35 7.04 -7.16 3.84
CA GLY A 35 7.57 -6.33 2.76
C GLY A 35 8.34 -7.10 1.70
N GLN A 36 9.02 -8.19 2.07
CA GLN A 36 9.78 -8.97 1.10
C GLN A 36 8.84 -9.70 0.13
N ILE A 37 7.80 -10.36 0.66
CA ILE A 37 6.80 -11.01 -0.18
C ILE A 37 6.06 -9.96 -1.02
N GLY A 38 5.79 -8.80 -0.42
CA GLY A 38 5.15 -7.69 -1.14
C GLY A 38 5.96 -7.23 -2.34
N PHE A 39 7.27 -7.07 -2.16
CA PHE A 39 8.15 -6.69 -3.27
C PHE A 39 8.17 -7.76 -4.36
N GLU A 40 8.28 -9.04 -3.97
CA GLU A 40 8.28 -10.15 -4.93
C GLU A 40 6.98 -10.20 -5.74
N LYS A 41 5.86 -10.03 -5.06
CA LYS A 41 4.56 -10.00 -5.74
C LYS A 41 4.37 -8.76 -6.60
N TYR A 42 4.95 -7.63 -6.22
CA TYR A 42 4.91 -6.43 -7.05
C TYR A 42 5.55 -6.70 -8.41
N ILE A 43 6.71 -7.33 -8.41
CA ILE A 43 7.41 -7.68 -9.66
C ILE A 43 6.57 -8.65 -10.50
N GLU A 44 5.99 -9.66 -9.85
CA GLU A 44 5.23 -10.71 -10.54
C GLU A 44 3.91 -10.19 -11.09
N LEU A 45 3.16 -9.46 -10.27
CA LEU A 45 1.77 -9.09 -10.58
C LEU A 45 1.64 -7.74 -11.28
N LYS A 46 2.61 -6.87 -11.14
CA LYS A 46 2.60 -5.51 -11.73
C LYS A 46 1.29 -4.77 -11.46
N PRO A 47 0.95 -4.53 -10.18
CA PRO A 47 -0.29 -3.84 -9.83
C PRO A 47 -0.25 -2.38 -10.27
N ASP A 48 -1.42 -1.77 -10.40
CA ASP A 48 -1.52 -0.33 -10.63
C ASP A 48 -1.16 0.46 -9.37
N ILE A 49 -1.51 -0.10 -8.20
CA ILE A 49 -1.28 0.53 -6.89
C ILE A 49 -0.87 -0.55 -5.90
N VAL A 50 0.07 -0.25 -5.03
CA VAL A 50 0.41 -1.10 -3.88
C VAL A 50 0.12 -0.34 -2.59
N THR A 51 -0.56 -1.00 -1.63
CA THR A 51 -0.71 -0.45 -0.29
C THR A 51 0.30 -1.13 0.62
N LEU A 52 1.04 -0.35 1.39
CA LEU A 52 2.13 -0.83 2.24
C LEU A 52 1.93 -0.38 3.68
N ASP A 53 1.73 -1.33 4.59
CA ASP A 53 1.80 -1.03 6.01
C ASP A 53 3.25 -0.71 6.37
N ILE A 54 3.46 0.26 7.24
CA ILE A 54 4.83 0.68 7.59
C ILE A 54 5.54 -0.37 8.43
N THR A 55 4.89 -0.91 9.46
CA THR A 55 5.52 -1.87 10.37
C THR A 55 5.13 -3.30 10.03
N MET A 56 6.09 -4.08 9.58
CA MET A 56 5.90 -5.49 9.23
C MET A 56 7.16 -6.28 9.54
N PRO A 57 7.05 -7.60 9.80
CA PRO A 57 8.25 -8.42 10.01
C PRO A 57 9.00 -8.64 8.70
N VAL A 58 10.22 -9.14 8.78
CA VAL A 58 11.12 -9.49 7.69
C VAL A 58 11.64 -8.24 6.96
N LEU A 59 10.75 -7.50 6.31
CA LEU A 59 11.05 -6.24 5.65
C LEU A 59 9.85 -5.31 5.89
N ASP A 60 10.10 -4.14 6.47
CA ASP A 60 9.02 -3.19 6.76
C ASP A 60 8.55 -2.45 5.50
N GLY A 61 7.53 -1.59 5.68
CA GLY A 61 6.94 -0.86 4.56
C GLY A 61 7.90 0.10 3.88
N LEU A 62 8.77 0.76 4.64
CA LEU A 62 9.75 1.68 4.06
C LEU A 62 10.79 0.91 3.25
N GLY A 63 11.25 -0.22 3.76
CA GLY A 63 12.19 -1.09 3.04
C GLY A 63 11.58 -1.65 1.76
N ALA A 64 10.33 -2.07 1.83
CA ALA A 64 9.61 -2.56 0.65
C ALA A 64 9.44 -1.44 -0.39
N LEU A 65 9.06 -0.24 0.07
CA LEU A 65 8.90 0.91 -0.82
C LEU A 65 10.21 1.24 -1.54
N GLU A 66 11.32 1.25 -0.81
CA GLU A 66 12.64 1.52 -1.40
C GLU A 66 12.95 0.53 -2.52
N LYS A 67 12.72 -0.76 -2.29
CA LYS A 67 12.95 -1.79 -3.30
C LYS A 67 12.01 -1.64 -4.50
N ILE A 68 10.75 -1.35 -4.24
CA ILE A 68 9.74 -1.19 -5.30
C ILE A 68 10.09 0.01 -6.19
N ILE A 69 10.44 1.15 -5.59
CA ILE A 69 10.79 2.35 -6.36
C ILE A 69 12.10 2.14 -7.13
N ALA A 70 13.06 1.43 -6.56
CA ALA A 70 14.30 1.09 -7.27
C ALA A 70 14.03 0.21 -8.49
N TYR A 71 13.04 -0.67 -8.41
CA TYR A 71 12.63 -1.54 -9.50
C TYR A 71 11.77 -0.80 -10.53
N ASP A 72 10.86 0.08 -10.05
CA ASP A 72 9.91 0.81 -10.90
C ASP A 72 9.72 2.21 -10.30
N GLU A 73 10.43 3.19 -10.85
CA GLU A 73 10.38 4.57 -10.33
C GLU A 73 9.02 5.22 -10.49
N ASN A 74 8.16 4.66 -11.34
CA ASN A 74 6.79 5.15 -11.55
C ASN A 74 5.75 4.41 -10.73
N ALA A 75 6.17 3.57 -9.78
CA ALA A 75 5.26 2.82 -8.93
C ALA A 75 4.37 3.77 -8.12
N HIS A 76 3.11 3.39 -7.96
CA HIS A 76 2.15 4.13 -7.14
C HIS A 76 1.96 3.39 -5.81
N ALA A 77 2.41 4.00 -4.74
CA ALA A 77 2.36 3.40 -3.40
C ALA A 77 1.53 4.25 -2.45
N VAL A 78 0.65 3.60 -1.70
CA VAL A 78 -0.11 4.21 -0.61
C VAL A 78 0.41 3.62 0.70
N MET A 79 0.95 4.46 1.58
CA MET A 79 1.44 4.00 2.87
C MET A 79 0.28 3.95 3.85
N VAL A 80 0.24 2.90 4.67
CA VAL A 80 -0.77 2.77 5.73
C VAL A 80 -0.04 2.82 7.07
N THR A 81 -0.37 3.80 7.90
CA THR A 81 0.36 4.05 9.15
C THR A 81 -0.51 3.82 10.37
N ALA A 82 0.07 3.29 11.44
CA ALA A 82 -0.58 3.25 12.73
C ALA A 82 -0.35 4.57 13.47
N ALA A 83 -1.19 4.84 14.47
CA ALA A 83 -0.98 5.99 15.34
C ALA A 83 0.42 5.92 15.96
N GLY A 84 1.11 7.04 15.98
CA GLY A 84 2.47 7.11 16.51
C GLY A 84 3.57 6.87 15.48
N GLN A 85 3.22 6.54 14.24
CA GLN A 85 4.21 6.30 13.18
C GLN A 85 4.27 7.40 12.13
N LYS A 86 3.58 8.53 12.38
CA LYS A 86 3.55 9.63 11.41
C LYS A 86 4.93 10.18 11.07
N TYR A 87 5.89 10.07 11.98
CA TYR A 87 7.24 10.55 11.72
C TYR A 87 7.93 9.79 10.58
N LYS A 88 7.49 8.57 10.30
CA LYS A 88 8.04 7.77 9.19
C LYS A 88 7.48 8.19 7.84
N MET A 89 6.42 9.00 7.83
CA MET A 89 5.79 9.43 6.58
C MET A 89 6.66 10.38 5.77
N VAL A 90 7.45 11.21 6.44
CA VAL A 90 8.39 12.09 5.75
C VAL A 90 9.38 11.26 4.94
N ASP A 91 9.90 10.19 5.55
CA ASP A 91 10.82 9.27 4.87
C ASP A 91 10.13 8.57 3.70
N ALA A 92 8.87 8.13 3.89
CA ALA A 92 8.12 7.47 2.83
C ALA A 92 7.91 8.39 1.62
N ILE A 93 7.55 9.64 1.86
CA ILE A 93 7.35 10.62 0.78
C ILE A 93 8.65 10.86 0.04
N LYS A 94 9.77 10.98 0.77
CA LYS A 94 11.09 11.15 0.16
C LYS A 94 11.48 9.96 -0.71
N LEU A 95 11.03 8.76 -0.34
CA LEU A 95 11.31 7.54 -1.09
C LEU A 95 10.40 7.37 -2.31
N GLY A 96 9.34 8.17 -2.43
CA GLY A 96 8.47 8.14 -3.58
C GLY A 96 7.04 7.68 -3.35
N ALA A 97 6.59 7.58 -2.09
CA ALA A 97 5.19 7.26 -1.79
C ALA A 97 4.29 8.39 -2.30
N ASN A 98 3.15 8.01 -2.89
CA ASN A 98 2.21 8.98 -3.47
C ASN A 98 1.24 9.53 -2.45
N GLU A 99 0.76 8.66 -1.54
CA GLU A 99 -0.30 8.99 -0.60
C GLU A 99 -0.10 8.19 0.67
N PHE A 100 -0.82 8.57 1.72
CA PHE A 100 -0.81 7.80 2.96
C PHE A 100 -2.19 7.85 3.61
N VAL A 101 -2.48 6.84 4.43
CA VAL A 101 -3.71 6.74 5.22
C VAL A 101 -3.34 6.27 6.62
N GLN A 102 -3.94 6.85 7.64
CA GLN A 102 -3.68 6.47 9.04
C GLN A 102 -4.75 5.49 9.54
N LYS A 103 -4.31 4.42 10.21
CA LYS A 103 -5.22 3.48 10.87
C LYS A 103 -5.70 4.06 12.22
N PRO A 104 -6.95 3.86 12.62
CA PRO A 104 -8.01 3.26 11.84
C PRO A 104 -8.52 4.25 10.78
N PHE A 105 -8.87 3.76 9.61
CA PHE A 105 -9.36 4.63 8.54
C PHE A 105 -10.81 4.29 8.19
N GLU A 106 -11.53 5.31 7.71
CA GLU A 106 -12.86 5.13 7.14
C GLU A 106 -12.73 4.76 5.67
N PRO A 107 -13.72 4.03 5.10
CA PRO A 107 -13.69 3.70 3.67
C PRO A 107 -13.43 4.90 2.76
N ASP A 108 -14.05 6.04 3.06
CA ASP A 108 -13.90 7.25 2.25
C ASP A 108 -12.45 7.74 2.17
N GLN A 109 -11.68 7.55 3.23
CA GLN A 109 -10.29 7.99 3.28
C GLN A 109 -9.43 7.20 2.30
N ILE A 110 -9.56 5.87 2.32
CA ILE A 110 -8.77 5.02 1.41
C ILE A 110 -9.25 5.21 -0.04
N LEU A 111 -10.55 5.32 -0.25
CA LEU A 111 -11.09 5.51 -1.61
C LEU A 111 -10.67 6.86 -2.18
N SER A 112 -10.57 7.88 -1.35
CA SER A 112 -10.12 9.20 -1.77
C SER A 112 -8.67 9.17 -2.26
N VAL A 113 -7.76 8.53 -1.51
CA VAL A 113 -6.35 8.47 -1.93
C VAL A 113 -6.17 7.60 -3.17
N ILE A 114 -6.92 6.51 -3.30
CA ILE A 114 -6.91 5.68 -4.51
C ILE A 114 -7.41 6.51 -5.70
N GLY A 115 -8.50 7.26 -5.51
CA GLY A 115 -9.05 8.13 -6.55
C GLY A 115 -8.08 9.21 -7.01
N ASN A 116 -7.32 9.80 -6.08
CA ASN A 116 -6.33 10.81 -6.42
C ASN A 116 -5.25 10.25 -7.35
N ILE A 117 -4.86 9.00 -7.15
CA ILE A 117 -3.85 8.34 -7.99
C ILE A 117 -4.44 7.99 -9.35
N THR A 118 -5.65 7.47 -9.39
CA THR A 118 -6.26 6.97 -10.64
C THR A 118 -6.81 8.07 -11.55
N LYS A 119 -6.93 9.29 -11.04
CA LYS A 119 -7.42 10.44 -11.84
C LYS A 119 -6.42 10.93 -12.88
N LYS A 120 -5.21 10.52 -12.83
CA LYS A 120 -4.15 11.03 -13.73
C LYS A 120 -4.18 10.38 -15.09
#